data_fea8ad1922d0580d6200c4714d1cbf47
#
_entry.id   fea8ad1922d0580d6200c4714d1cbf47
#
_cell.length_a   1.000
_cell.length_b   1.000
_cell.length_c   1.000
_cell.angle_alpha   90.00
_cell.angle_beta   90.00
_cell.angle_gamma   90.00
#
_symmetry.space_group_name_H-M   'P 1'
#
loop_
_entity.id
_entity.type
_entity.pdbx_description
1 polymer ?
#
loop_
_entity_poly.entity_id
_entity_poly.type
_entity_poly.pdbx_seq_one_letter_code
_entity_poly.pdbx_strand_id
1 'polypeptide(L)'
;LLKDINTFMCEYTEKYPIVSYCDDSTTLQEAISDGMDYSYRDDFRMRSIQSALGYTNVFLNLQDIFWPEEEDSDGWEKMQEKFASNLLTYWKDFSKFTSTTLSESNDRVRTFLKLDYSYERKDQKILLQTTEKESWFILRTHGEDVDKVEGGESKKLEEDAYLIKVQDTTVLIELKGKELHYYDE
;
A
#
# COMPACT_ATOMS: atom_id res chain seq x y z
N LEU A 1 13.07 -2.95 -27.74
CA LEU A 1 12.46 -1.67 -27.30
C LEU A 1 11.77 -1.77 -25.94
N LEU A 2 11.46 -2.95 -25.43
CA LEU A 2 10.71 -3.14 -24.17
C LEU A 2 11.55 -3.73 -23.02
N LYS A 3 12.85 -3.88 -23.19
CA LYS A 3 13.73 -4.52 -22.20
C LYS A 3 13.86 -3.75 -20.87
N ASP A 4 13.55 -2.48 -20.90
CA ASP A 4 13.68 -1.59 -19.74
C ASP A 4 12.32 -1.24 -19.08
N ILE A 5 11.24 -1.83 -19.59
CA ILE A 5 9.89 -1.63 -19.04
C ILE A 5 9.52 -2.83 -18.19
N ASN A 6 9.31 -2.61 -16.89
CA ASN A 6 8.95 -3.65 -15.94
C ASN A 6 7.47 -3.64 -15.52
N THR A 7 6.74 -2.58 -15.91
CA THR A 7 5.32 -2.46 -15.53
C THR A 7 4.54 -1.76 -16.62
N PHE A 8 3.38 -2.33 -16.95
CA PHE A 8 2.36 -1.71 -17.80
C PHE A 8 1.12 -1.44 -16.95
N MET A 9 0.45 -0.31 -17.26
CA MET A 9 -0.88 -0.04 -16.76
C MET A 9 -1.90 -0.20 -17.87
N CYS A 10 -3.03 -0.79 -17.58
CA CYS A 10 -4.16 -0.91 -18.50
C CYS A 10 -5.46 -0.46 -17.80
N GLU A 11 -6.49 -0.22 -18.59
CA GLU A 11 -7.82 0.06 -18.05
C GLU A 11 -8.36 -1.14 -17.27
N TYR A 12 -9.16 -0.83 -16.24
CA TYR A 12 -9.85 -1.85 -15.45
C TYR A 12 -10.83 -2.65 -16.33
N THR A 13 -10.69 -3.95 -16.25
CA THR A 13 -11.65 -4.87 -16.83
C THR A 13 -12.06 -5.90 -15.78
N GLU A 14 -13.35 -6.26 -15.74
CA GLU A 14 -13.82 -7.30 -14.82
C GLU A 14 -13.31 -8.71 -15.20
N LYS A 15 -12.56 -8.84 -16.27
CA LYS A 15 -12.10 -10.12 -16.84
C LYS A 15 -10.72 -10.55 -16.38
N TYR A 16 -9.90 -9.63 -15.93
CA TYR A 16 -8.50 -9.90 -15.59
C TYR A 16 -8.22 -9.64 -14.11
N PRO A 17 -7.21 -10.28 -13.55
CA PRO A 17 -6.72 -9.94 -12.22
C PRO A 17 -6.20 -8.51 -12.15
N ILE A 18 -6.39 -7.84 -11.04
CA ILE A 18 -5.88 -6.48 -10.79
C ILE A 18 -4.37 -6.38 -11.02
N VAL A 19 -3.64 -7.43 -10.68
CA VAL A 19 -2.22 -7.57 -10.98
C VAL A 19 -2.02 -8.89 -11.69
N SER A 20 -1.35 -8.88 -12.83
CA SER A 20 -0.96 -10.07 -13.58
C SER A 20 0.48 -9.98 -14.07
N TYR A 21 1.06 -11.11 -14.42
CA TYR A 21 2.46 -11.21 -14.82
C TYR A 21 2.53 -11.57 -16.30
N CYS A 22 3.15 -10.68 -17.09
CA CYS A 22 3.40 -10.95 -18.51
C CYS A 22 4.57 -11.94 -18.69
N ASP A 23 5.58 -11.80 -17.82
CA ASP A 23 6.78 -12.66 -17.75
C ASP A 23 7.47 -12.51 -16.39
N ASP A 24 8.66 -13.06 -16.22
CA ASP A 24 9.42 -13.03 -14.97
C ASP A 24 9.86 -11.61 -14.54
N SER A 25 9.83 -10.64 -15.43
CA SER A 25 10.28 -9.27 -15.20
C SER A 25 9.17 -8.23 -15.32
N THR A 26 8.10 -8.52 -16.05
CA THR A 26 7.07 -7.55 -16.45
C THR A 26 5.73 -7.84 -15.79
N THR A 27 5.18 -6.83 -15.15
CA THR A 27 3.89 -6.87 -14.46
C THR A 27 2.88 -5.99 -15.17
N LEU A 28 1.64 -6.46 -15.27
CA LEU A 28 0.49 -5.69 -15.70
C LEU A 28 -0.33 -5.30 -14.47
N GLN A 29 -0.59 -4.01 -14.32
CA GLN A 29 -1.43 -3.47 -13.25
C GLN A 29 -2.64 -2.78 -13.86
N GLU A 30 -3.84 -3.12 -13.40
CA GLU A 30 -5.06 -2.45 -13.86
C GLU A 30 -5.28 -1.13 -13.11
N ALA A 31 -5.72 -0.11 -13.85
CA ALA A 31 -6.25 1.11 -13.28
C ALA A 31 -7.59 0.81 -12.60
N ILE A 32 -7.67 0.93 -11.28
CA ILE A 32 -8.82 0.47 -10.50
C ILE A 32 -10.03 1.39 -10.70
N SER A 33 -9.78 2.66 -10.90
CA SER A 33 -10.84 3.65 -11.14
C SER A 33 -10.35 4.86 -11.91
N ASP A 34 -11.27 5.51 -12.59
CA ASP A 34 -11.09 6.86 -13.09
C ASP A 34 -11.17 7.86 -11.94
N GLY A 35 -10.18 8.74 -11.86
CA GLY A 35 -10.10 9.76 -10.82
C GLY A 35 -11.03 10.94 -11.01
N MET A 36 -11.60 11.11 -12.21
CA MET A 36 -12.51 12.20 -12.53
C MET A 36 -13.95 11.81 -12.25
N ASP A 37 -14.40 10.66 -12.75
CA ASP A 37 -15.76 10.15 -12.61
C ASP A 37 -15.87 9.13 -11.48
N TYR A 38 -15.33 9.51 -10.32
CA TYR A 38 -15.28 8.66 -9.13
C TYR A 38 -16.61 8.69 -8.38
N SER A 39 -17.15 7.52 -8.12
CA SER A 39 -18.43 7.32 -7.45
C SER A 39 -18.29 6.52 -6.15
N TYR A 40 -19.37 6.43 -5.38
CA TYR A 40 -19.43 5.53 -4.21
C TYR A 40 -19.15 4.06 -4.57
N ARG A 41 -19.55 3.62 -5.76
CA ARG A 41 -19.27 2.26 -6.25
C ARG A 41 -17.77 2.05 -6.45
N ASP A 42 -17.09 3.05 -6.97
CA ASP A 42 -15.64 3.03 -7.17
C ASP A 42 -14.89 3.04 -5.84
N ASP A 43 -15.37 3.82 -4.88
CA ASP A 43 -14.83 3.83 -3.52
C ASP A 43 -14.96 2.46 -2.85
N PHE A 44 -16.12 1.82 -2.95
CA PHE A 44 -16.34 0.49 -2.42
C PHE A 44 -15.40 -0.54 -3.06
N ARG A 45 -15.26 -0.52 -4.39
CA ARG A 45 -14.35 -1.39 -5.13
C ARG A 45 -12.92 -1.16 -4.71
N MET A 46 -12.48 0.10 -4.68
CA MET A 46 -11.13 0.47 -4.30
C MET A 46 -10.79 0.01 -2.87
N ARG A 47 -11.67 0.24 -1.90
CA ARG A 47 -11.47 -0.22 -0.51
C ARG A 47 -11.42 -1.74 -0.40
N SER A 48 -12.22 -2.44 -1.19
CA SER A 48 -12.19 -3.91 -1.24
C SER A 48 -10.85 -4.42 -1.75
N ILE A 49 -10.35 -3.87 -2.85
CA ILE A 49 -9.05 -4.23 -3.42
C ILE A 49 -7.92 -3.88 -2.46
N GLN A 50 -7.97 -2.72 -1.85
CA GLN A 50 -7.00 -2.27 -0.87
C GLN A 50 -6.95 -3.18 0.36
N SER A 51 -8.11 -3.63 0.85
CA SER A 51 -8.18 -4.56 1.99
C SER A 51 -7.63 -5.94 1.64
N ALA A 52 -7.79 -6.38 0.40
CA ALA A 52 -7.33 -7.68 -0.06
C ALA A 52 -5.84 -7.70 -0.44
N LEU A 53 -5.37 -6.64 -1.09
CA LEU A 53 -4.04 -6.60 -1.72
C LEU A 53 -3.10 -5.55 -1.11
N GLY A 54 -3.57 -4.67 -0.23
CA GLY A 54 -2.80 -3.56 0.32
C GLY A 54 -2.37 -2.51 -0.72
N TYR A 55 -3.02 -2.49 -1.87
CA TYR A 55 -2.66 -1.72 -3.05
C TYR A 55 -3.87 -1.00 -3.62
N THR A 56 -3.66 0.19 -4.13
CA THR A 56 -4.66 0.93 -4.89
C THR A 56 -4.00 1.90 -5.86
N ASN A 57 -4.70 2.22 -6.94
CA ASN A 57 -4.32 3.28 -7.87
C ASN A 57 -5.55 4.01 -8.39
N VAL A 58 -5.33 5.22 -8.87
CA VAL A 58 -6.32 6.06 -9.52
C VAL A 58 -5.72 6.54 -10.82
N PHE A 59 -6.44 6.34 -11.90
CA PHE A 59 -6.05 6.83 -13.23
C PHE A 59 -6.65 8.22 -13.47
N LEU A 60 -5.86 9.12 -14.02
CA LEU A 60 -6.29 10.44 -14.48
C LEU A 60 -5.98 10.55 -15.96
N ASN A 61 -6.99 10.59 -16.79
CA ASN A 61 -6.82 10.81 -18.22
C ASN A 61 -6.70 12.31 -18.50
N LEU A 62 -5.48 12.79 -18.67
CA LEU A 62 -5.22 14.21 -18.99
C LEU A 62 -5.64 14.57 -20.40
N GLN A 63 -5.86 13.60 -21.28
CA GLN A 63 -6.29 13.85 -22.65
C GLN A 63 -7.67 14.48 -22.69
N ASP A 64 -8.57 14.05 -21.83
CA ASP A 64 -9.94 14.57 -21.72
C ASP A 64 -9.99 16.04 -21.32
N ILE A 65 -8.88 16.56 -20.76
CA ILE A 65 -8.74 17.97 -20.36
C ILE A 65 -8.24 18.83 -21.52
N PHE A 66 -7.24 18.34 -22.24
CA PHE A 66 -6.54 19.11 -23.26
C PHE A 66 -7.18 18.97 -24.64
N TRP A 67 -7.86 17.86 -24.90
CA TRP A 67 -8.53 17.54 -26.17
C TRP A 67 -9.92 16.96 -25.91
N PRO A 68 -10.83 17.80 -25.42
CA PRO A 68 -12.19 17.33 -25.15
C PRO A 68 -12.89 16.96 -26.46
N GLU A 69 -13.63 15.87 -26.47
CA GLU A 69 -14.44 15.44 -27.62
C GLU A 69 -15.68 16.33 -27.83
N GLU A 70 -16.12 17.03 -26.80
CA GLU A 70 -17.28 17.94 -26.82
C GLU A 70 -16.88 19.37 -26.44
N GLU A 71 -17.53 20.38 -27.10
CA GLU A 71 -17.28 21.79 -26.81
C GLU A 71 -17.57 22.21 -25.36
N ASP A 72 -18.45 21.48 -24.65
CA ASP A 72 -18.82 21.71 -23.24
C ASP A 72 -17.99 20.87 -22.26
N SER A 73 -16.88 20.32 -22.69
CA SER A 73 -16.07 19.48 -21.85
C SER A 73 -15.48 20.23 -20.66
N ASP A 74 -15.17 19.43 -19.67
CA ASP A 74 -14.63 19.88 -18.40
C ASP A 74 -13.23 20.48 -18.58
N GLY A 75 -13.13 21.81 -18.66
CA GLY A 75 -11.85 22.51 -18.65
C GLY A 75 -11.08 22.25 -17.36
N TRP A 76 -9.83 22.69 -17.31
CA TRP A 76 -8.92 22.52 -16.18
C TRP A 76 -9.55 22.89 -14.83
N GLU A 77 -10.31 23.97 -14.74
CA GLU A 77 -10.94 24.42 -13.50
C GLU A 77 -11.95 23.41 -12.97
N LYS A 78 -12.83 22.91 -13.84
CA LYS A 78 -13.86 21.92 -13.49
C LYS A 78 -13.23 20.56 -13.10
N MET A 79 -12.14 20.20 -13.74
CA MET A 79 -11.36 19.03 -13.34
C MET A 79 -10.74 19.20 -11.96
N GLN A 80 -10.15 20.34 -11.66
CA GLN A 80 -9.62 20.64 -10.33
C GLN A 80 -10.70 20.53 -9.26
N GLU A 81 -11.89 21.05 -9.52
CA GLU A 81 -13.03 20.97 -8.59
C GLU A 81 -13.46 19.53 -8.36
N LYS A 82 -13.62 18.74 -9.42
CA LYS A 82 -13.95 17.31 -9.30
C LYS A 82 -12.89 16.55 -8.53
N PHE A 83 -11.62 16.73 -8.86
CA PHE A 83 -10.52 16.06 -8.19
C PHE A 83 -10.42 16.45 -6.73
N ALA A 84 -10.53 17.74 -6.41
CA ALA A 84 -10.54 18.24 -5.03
C ALA A 84 -11.73 17.69 -4.24
N SER A 85 -12.91 17.61 -4.84
CA SER A 85 -14.09 17.01 -4.25
C SER A 85 -13.90 15.54 -3.93
N ASN A 86 -13.36 14.77 -4.88
CA ASN A 86 -13.05 13.35 -4.69
C ASN A 86 -12.00 13.13 -3.60
N LEU A 87 -10.96 13.97 -3.57
CA LEU A 87 -9.92 13.92 -2.55
C LEU A 87 -10.50 14.13 -1.15
N LEU A 88 -11.35 15.13 -0.98
CA LEU A 88 -11.97 15.45 0.31
C LEU A 88 -13.02 14.44 0.74
N THR A 89 -13.79 13.90 -0.21
CA THR A 89 -14.91 13.00 0.08
C THR A 89 -14.45 11.56 0.30
N TYR A 90 -13.58 11.05 -0.57
CA TYR A 90 -13.26 9.64 -0.63
C TYR A 90 -11.83 9.32 -0.21
N TRP A 91 -10.86 10.19 -0.57
CA TRP A 91 -9.43 9.83 -0.48
C TRP A 91 -8.69 10.42 0.73
N LYS A 92 -9.33 11.27 1.52
CA LYS A 92 -8.69 11.88 2.71
C LYS A 92 -8.09 10.84 3.68
N ASP A 93 -8.73 9.67 3.78
CA ASP A 93 -8.27 8.59 4.65
C ASP A 93 -7.06 7.86 4.08
N PHE A 94 -6.78 8.02 2.79
CA PHE A 94 -5.63 7.44 2.10
C PHE A 94 -4.33 8.23 2.30
N SER A 95 -4.39 9.37 2.94
CA SER A 95 -3.20 10.20 3.26
C SER A 95 -2.14 9.46 4.09
N LYS A 96 -2.51 8.35 4.73
CA LYS A 96 -1.60 7.49 5.50
C LYS A 96 -0.87 6.45 4.66
N PHE A 97 -1.28 6.27 3.40
CA PHE A 97 -0.64 5.33 2.49
C PHE A 97 0.62 5.94 1.89
N THR A 98 1.58 5.08 1.59
CA THR A 98 2.80 5.50 0.89
C THR A 98 2.53 5.50 -0.60
N SER A 99 2.72 6.65 -1.26
CA SER A 99 2.71 6.71 -2.73
C SER A 99 3.96 6.02 -3.28
N THR A 100 3.80 5.34 -4.39
CA THR A 100 4.86 4.62 -5.09
C THR A 100 4.82 4.92 -6.58
N THR A 101 5.97 4.82 -7.22
CA THR A 101 6.01 4.68 -8.69
C THR A 101 5.51 3.30 -9.10
N LEU A 102 5.16 3.13 -10.36
CA LEU A 102 4.77 1.81 -10.89
C LEU A 102 5.90 0.78 -10.76
N SER A 103 7.15 1.19 -10.96
CA SER A 103 8.31 0.32 -10.78
C SER A 103 8.48 -0.13 -9.34
N GLU A 104 8.36 0.78 -8.38
CA GLU A 104 8.40 0.43 -6.95
C GLU A 104 7.25 -0.50 -6.56
N SER A 105 6.04 -0.27 -7.11
CA SER A 105 4.90 -1.15 -6.89
C SER A 105 5.19 -2.57 -7.41
N ASN A 106 5.74 -2.68 -8.63
CA ASN A 106 6.18 -3.96 -9.18
C ASN A 106 7.18 -4.67 -8.28
N ASP A 107 8.21 -3.96 -7.83
CA ASP A 107 9.27 -4.54 -7.00
C ASP A 107 8.71 -5.03 -5.65
N ARG A 108 7.81 -4.27 -5.03
CA ARG A 108 7.13 -4.67 -3.78
C ARG A 108 6.27 -5.92 -3.96
N VAL A 109 5.49 -6.00 -5.04
CA VAL A 109 4.67 -7.18 -5.34
C VAL A 109 5.55 -8.41 -5.55
N ARG A 110 6.64 -8.27 -6.29
CA ARG A 110 7.57 -9.37 -6.56
C ARG A 110 8.34 -9.80 -5.31
N THR A 111 8.76 -8.86 -4.48
CA THR A 111 9.35 -9.15 -3.18
C THR A 111 8.38 -9.94 -2.30
N PHE A 112 7.12 -9.50 -2.23
CA PHE A 112 6.09 -10.21 -1.46
C PHE A 112 5.88 -11.66 -1.93
N LEU A 113 5.89 -11.91 -3.23
CA LEU A 113 5.72 -13.25 -3.80
C LEU A 113 6.90 -14.20 -3.54
N LYS A 114 8.10 -13.67 -3.36
CA LYS A 114 9.31 -14.43 -3.03
C LYS A 114 9.56 -14.54 -1.54
N LEU A 115 8.80 -13.76 -0.76
CA LEU A 115 8.99 -13.66 0.68
C LEU A 115 8.59 -14.96 1.36
N ASP A 116 9.56 -15.57 2.00
CA ASP A 116 9.33 -16.60 3.01
C ASP A 116 9.86 -16.08 4.35
N TYR A 117 9.19 -16.42 5.43
CA TYR A 117 9.58 -15.96 6.75
C TYR A 117 9.25 -16.97 7.84
N SER A 118 10.00 -16.87 8.92
CA SER A 118 9.71 -17.56 10.18
C SER A 118 9.93 -16.62 11.35
N TYR A 119 9.24 -16.88 12.43
CA TYR A 119 9.50 -16.16 13.67
C TYR A 119 9.47 -17.08 14.87
N GLU A 120 10.26 -16.74 15.85
CA GLU A 120 10.29 -17.39 17.17
C GLU A 120 10.15 -16.32 18.24
N ARG A 121 9.22 -16.54 19.18
CA ARG A 121 9.06 -15.68 20.34
C ARG A 121 9.57 -16.40 21.57
N LYS A 122 10.45 -15.74 22.30
CA LYS A 122 10.93 -16.18 23.60
C LYS A 122 10.86 -15.00 24.59
N ASP A 123 9.98 -15.11 25.54
CA ASP A 123 9.70 -14.05 26.52
C ASP A 123 9.31 -12.73 25.80
N GLN A 124 10.08 -11.67 26.04
CA GLN A 124 9.89 -10.35 25.45
C GLN A 124 10.70 -10.14 24.15
N LYS A 125 11.25 -11.21 23.57
CA LYS A 125 12.03 -11.12 22.33
C LYS A 125 11.37 -11.90 21.23
N ILE A 126 11.33 -11.30 20.06
CA ILE A 126 10.88 -11.94 18.82
C ILE A 126 12.04 -11.93 17.84
N LEU A 127 12.46 -13.11 17.42
CA LEU A 127 13.41 -13.29 16.34
C LEU A 127 12.63 -13.52 15.05
N LEU A 128 12.69 -12.59 14.11
CA LEU A 128 12.11 -12.71 12.79
C LEU A 128 13.23 -13.00 11.78
N GLN A 129 13.05 -14.05 10.98
CA GLN A 129 13.93 -14.40 9.88
C GLN A 129 13.14 -14.33 8.57
N THR A 130 13.73 -13.77 7.54
CA THR A 130 13.09 -13.57 6.24
C THR A 130 14.08 -13.79 5.10
N THR A 131 13.58 -14.23 3.94
CA THR A 131 14.38 -14.41 2.74
C THR A 131 14.68 -13.11 2.01
N GLU A 132 13.78 -12.11 2.15
CA GLU A 132 13.85 -10.86 1.42
C GLU A 132 14.12 -9.68 2.36
N LYS A 133 15.11 -8.87 2.02
CA LYS A 133 15.34 -7.55 2.61
C LYS A 133 14.30 -6.56 2.09
N GLU A 134 14.14 -5.45 2.77
CA GLU A 134 13.17 -4.38 2.43
C GLU A 134 11.70 -4.87 2.43
N SER A 135 11.42 -5.94 3.16
CA SER A 135 10.06 -6.43 3.39
C SER A 135 9.41 -5.75 4.59
N TRP A 136 8.07 -5.88 4.67
CA TRP A 136 7.27 -5.20 5.66
C TRP A 136 6.36 -6.19 6.38
N PHE A 137 6.28 -6.05 7.71
CA PHE A 137 5.43 -6.86 8.56
C PHE A 137 4.61 -5.99 9.49
N ILE A 138 3.39 -6.43 9.79
CA ILE A 138 2.59 -5.84 10.87
C ILE A 138 2.71 -6.74 12.09
N LEU A 139 3.31 -6.21 13.14
CA LEU A 139 3.40 -6.87 14.43
C LEU A 139 2.22 -6.45 15.29
N ARG A 140 1.40 -7.43 15.74
CA ARG A 140 0.37 -7.25 16.75
C ARG A 140 0.93 -7.62 18.10
N THR A 141 0.99 -6.66 19.04
CA THR A 141 1.70 -6.81 20.30
C THR A 141 0.81 -7.23 21.48
N HIS A 142 -0.51 -7.18 21.31
CA HIS A 142 -1.47 -7.58 22.35
C HIS A 142 -1.23 -6.94 23.72
N GLY A 143 -0.94 -5.64 23.74
CA GLY A 143 -0.77 -4.88 24.98
C GLY A 143 0.68 -4.63 25.40
N GLU A 144 1.65 -5.10 24.63
CA GLU A 144 3.06 -4.76 24.82
C GLU A 144 3.49 -3.64 23.87
N ASP A 145 4.50 -2.89 24.21
CA ASP A 145 5.12 -1.92 23.31
C ASP A 145 6.43 -2.48 22.75
N VAL A 146 6.77 -2.07 21.53
CA VAL A 146 8.10 -2.34 20.96
C VAL A 146 9.09 -1.39 21.63
N ASP A 147 10.14 -1.95 22.22
CA ASP A 147 11.20 -1.19 22.87
C ASP A 147 12.37 -0.95 21.92
N LYS A 148 12.85 -2.00 21.27
CA LYS A 148 13.99 -1.95 20.37
C LYS A 148 13.81 -2.88 19.16
N VAL A 149 14.35 -2.49 18.03
CA VAL A 149 14.47 -3.33 16.83
C VAL A 149 15.90 -3.28 16.32
N GLU A 150 16.50 -4.46 16.13
CA GLU A 150 17.80 -4.62 15.50
C GLU A 150 17.61 -5.32 14.15
N GLY A 151 18.29 -4.87 13.11
CA GLY A 151 18.13 -5.38 11.75
C GLY A 151 16.92 -4.82 10.99
N GLY A 152 16.26 -3.80 11.55
CA GLY A 152 15.11 -3.14 10.95
C GLY A 152 14.67 -1.89 11.69
N GLU A 153 13.53 -1.35 11.28
CA GLU A 153 12.89 -0.19 11.88
C GLU A 153 11.46 -0.52 12.30
N SER A 154 10.97 0.13 13.35
CA SER A 154 9.57 0.03 13.77
C SER A 154 8.87 1.38 13.75
N LYS A 155 7.60 1.37 13.33
CA LYS A 155 6.71 2.53 13.40
C LYS A 155 5.40 2.12 14.04
N LYS A 156 5.03 2.77 15.13
CA LYS A 156 3.73 2.54 15.77
C LYS A 156 2.60 3.03 14.85
N LEU A 157 1.63 2.16 14.55
CA LEU A 157 0.46 2.44 13.74
C LEU A 157 -0.76 2.70 14.61
N GLU A 158 -1.00 1.81 15.57
CA GLU A 158 -2.12 1.81 16.50
C GLU A 158 -1.63 1.36 17.88
N GLU A 159 -2.53 1.31 18.84
CA GLU A 159 -2.19 0.95 20.22
C GLU A 159 -1.44 -0.39 20.31
N ASP A 160 -1.91 -1.40 19.57
CA ASP A 160 -1.36 -2.77 19.59
C ASP A 160 -0.73 -3.17 18.25
N ALA A 161 -0.40 -2.21 17.37
CA ALA A 161 0.12 -2.51 16.05
C ALA A 161 1.34 -1.67 15.69
N TYR A 162 2.37 -2.36 15.23
CA TYR A 162 3.60 -1.76 14.73
C TYR A 162 3.89 -2.23 13.31
N LEU A 163 4.29 -1.30 12.45
CA LEU A 163 4.89 -1.62 11.16
C LEU A 163 6.38 -1.87 11.38
N ILE A 164 6.85 -3.05 11.01
CA ILE A 164 8.25 -3.44 11.03
C ILE A 164 8.78 -3.41 9.60
N LYS A 165 9.73 -2.54 9.32
CA LYS A 165 10.50 -2.52 8.08
C LYS A 165 11.76 -3.33 8.28
N VAL A 166 11.90 -4.40 7.55
CA VAL A 166 13.08 -5.27 7.59
C VAL A 166 14.19 -4.66 6.74
N GLN A 167 15.40 -4.57 7.28
CA GLN A 167 16.60 -4.12 6.58
C GLN A 167 17.62 -5.25 6.42
N ASP A 168 17.56 -6.23 7.33
CA ASP A 168 18.36 -7.44 7.28
C ASP A 168 17.50 -8.69 7.31
N THR A 169 18.02 -9.82 6.81
CA THR A 169 17.29 -11.10 6.80
C THR A 169 17.02 -11.67 8.20
N THR A 170 17.59 -11.07 9.23
CA THR A 170 17.36 -11.43 10.64
C THR A 170 17.07 -10.16 11.41
N VAL A 171 15.91 -10.09 12.05
CA VAL A 171 15.46 -8.96 12.84
C VAL A 171 15.15 -9.42 14.25
N LEU A 172 15.76 -8.77 15.24
CA LEU A 172 15.44 -8.98 16.65
C LEU A 172 14.57 -7.84 17.14
N ILE A 173 13.39 -8.17 17.67
CA ILE A 173 12.44 -7.20 18.22
C ILE A 173 12.35 -7.47 19.72
N GLU A 174 12.65 -6.46 20.52
CA GLU A 174 12.47 -6.48 21.97
C GLU A 174 11.18 -5.76 22.34
N LEU A 175 10.37 -6.41 23.16
CA LEU A 175 9.12 -5.89 23.68
C LEU A 175 9.27 -5.47 25.13
N LYS A 176 8.49 -4.51 25.57
CA LYS A 176 8.31 -4.16 26.97
C LYS A 176 6.84 -4.21 27.33
N GLY A 177 6.54 -4.71 28.52
CA GLY A 177 5.18 -4.70 29.06
C GLY A 177 4.69 -3.26 29.22
N LYS A 178 3.40 -3.01 29.04
CA LYS A 178 2.80 -1.75 29.47
C LYS A 178 2.91 -1.66 30.99
N GLU A 179 3.45 -0.56 31.49
CA GLU A 179 3.30 -0.22 32.90
C GLU A 179 1.81 0.00 33.16
N LEU A 180 1.20 -0.93 33.88
CA LEU A 180 -0.15 -0.73 34.38
C LEU A 180 -0.06 0.28 35.52
N HIS A 181 -0.40 1.54 35.24
CA HIS A 181 -0.65 2.51 36.29
C HIS A 181 -1.95 2.11 36.98
N TYR A 182 -1.84 1.40 38.07
CA TYR A 182 -2.95 1.31 39.01
C TYR A 182 -3.13 2.71 39.61
N TYR A 183 -4.28 3.32 39.38
CA TYR A 183 -4.67 4.48 40.15
C TYR A 183 -4.91 3.96 41.56
N ASP A 184 -3.99 4.30 42.46
CA ASP A 184 -4.26 4.19 43.89
C ASP A 184 -5.40 5.15 44.23
N GLU A 185 -6.58 4.63 44.59
CA GLU A 185 -7.71 5.40 45.10
C GLU A 185 -7.39 5.95 46.51
#